data_d926749ca1e8f337e19b6fb9f727f42f
#
_entry.id   d926749ca1e8f337e19b6fb9f727f42f
#
_cell.length_a   1.000
_cell.length_b   1.000
_cell.length_c   1.000
_cell.angle_alpha   90.00
_cell.angle_beta   90.00
_cell.angle_gamma   90.00
#
_symmetry.space_group_name_H-M   'P 1'
#
loop_
_entity.id
_entity.type
_entity.pdbx_description
1 polymer ?
#
loop_
_entity_poly.entity_id
_entity_poly.type
_entity_poly.pdbx_seq_one_letter_code
_entity_poly.pdbx_strand_id
1 'polypeptide(L)'
;MNSVSFTITKTAVYNEVAKTTSYGGKKAQEDGTAYERMRTTPEDEELLARFWTEACDAVTSIVRPFLVSVSDGSDYSLELSLPARYDTALNASLQDTVFSLIVNIIISSWYGIANKEEEAKYTGMAMGLAAKVRSTVYYRKKPKLVQTQSNDTQQS
;
A
#
# COMPACT_ATOMS: atom_id res chain seq x y z
N MET A 1 2.89 -12.93 -19.68
CA MET A 1 3.15 -12.23 -18.42
C MET A 1 2.48 -10.87 -18.46
N ASN A 2 1.86 -10.48 -17.36
CA ASN A 2 1.24 -9.15 -17.24
C ASN A 2 2.23 -8.17 -16.63
N SER A 3 2.55 -7.09 -17.34
CA SER A 3 3.29 -5.97 -16.78
C SER A 3 2.34 -5.01 -16.07
N VAL A 4 2.65 -4.68 -14.84
CA VAL A 4 1.89 -3.75 -14.01
C VAL A 4 2.83 -2.67 -13.52
N SER A 5 2.50 -1.42 -13.82
CA SER A 5 3.30 -0.26 -13.41
C SER A 5 2.42 0.74 -12.70
N PHE A 6 2.90 1.29 -11.61
CA PHE A 6 2.24 2.40 -10.92
C PHE A 6 3.24 3.26 -10.15
N THR A 7 2.82 4.47 -9.86
CA THR A 7 3.60 5.45 -9.12
C THR A 7 2.82 5.95 -7.92
N ILE A 8 3.45 5.94 -6.76
CA ILE A 8 2.90 6.52 -5.53
C ILE A 8 3.57 7.88 -5.32
N THR A 9 2.78 8.92 -5.34
CA THR A 9 3.25 10.30 -5.20
C THR A 9 3.59 10.63 -3.76
N LYS A 10 4.82 10.99 -3.50
CA LYS A 10 5.31 11.32 -2.16
C LYS A 10 4.52 12.44 -1.50
N THR A 11 4.23 13.51 -2.26
CA THR A 11 3.43 14.64 -1.76
C THR A 11 2.02 14.21 -1.35
N ALA A 12 1.36 13.35 -2.13
CA ALA A 12 0.04 12.83 -1.80
C ALA A 12 0.05 12.00 -0.51
N VAL A 13 1.09 11.17 -0.31
CA VAL A 13 1.28 10.39 0.92
C VAL A 13 1.50 11.33 2.12
N TYR A 14 2.36 12.32 2.00
CA TYR A 14 2.62 13.27 3.09
C TYR A 14 1.38 14.09 3.45
N ASN A 15 0.59 14.49 2.47
CA ASN A 15 -0.68 15.20 2.71
C ASN A 15 -1.67 14.31 3.47
N GLU A 16 -1.77 13.04 3.12
CA GLU A 16 -2.65 12.10 3.83
C GLU A 16 -2.16 11.82 5.25
N VAL A 17 -0.86 11.68 5.46
CA VAL A 17 -0.26 11.53 6.79
C VAL A 17 -0.54 12.77 7.65
N ALA A 18 -0.31 13.96 7.13
CA ALA A 18 -0.56 15.22 7.84
C ALA A 18 -2.04 15.38 8.20
N LYS A 19 -2.93 15.07 7.27
CA LYS A 19 -4.38 15.12 7.49
C LYS A 19 -4.84 14.13 8.57
N THR A 20 -4.37 12.90 8.51
CA THR A 20 -4.74 11.84 9.46
C THR A 20 -4.20 12.15 10.86
N THR A 21 -2.96 12.55 10.99
CA THR A 21 -2.34 12.89 12.27
C THR A 21 -2.94 14.16 12.87
N SER A 22 -3.30 15.12 12.03
CA SER A 22 -4.02 16.33 12.42
C SER A 22 -5.41 16.01 12.98
N TYR A 23 -6.15 15.12 12.33
CA TYR A 23 -7.47 14.68 12.77
C TYR A 23 -7.40 13.88 14.09
N GLY A 24 -6.42 13.00 14.22
CA GLY A 24 -6.16 12.27 15.46
C GLY A 24 -5.84 13.19 16.63
N GLY A 25 -5.05 14.24 16.39
CA GLY A 25 -4.76 15.28 17.38
C GLY A 25 -6.00 16.04 17.83
N LYS A 26 -6.93 16.34 16.93
CA LYS A 26 -8.22 17.00 17.25
C LYS A 26 -9.12 16.12 18.12
N LYS A 27 -9.13 14.81 17.87
CA LYS A 27 -9.92 13.85 18.69
C LYS A 27 -9.38 13.67 20.10
N ALA A 28 -8.08 13.81 20.27
CA ALA A 28 -7.42 13.66 21.57
C ALA A 28 -7.56 14.91 22.48
N GLN A 29 -8.31 15.92 22.04
CA GLN A 29 -8.43 17.22 22.71
C GLN A 29 -9.24 17.20 24.01
N GLU A 30 -8.67 16.67 25.07
CA GLU A 30 -8.85 17.22 26.41
C GLU A 30 -7.67 18.11 26.82
N ASP A 31 -6.56 18.05 26.07
CA ASP A 31 -5.36 18.85 26.26
C ASP A 31 -5.01 19.59 24.96
N GLY A 32 -5.07 20.94 24.97
CA GLY A 32 -4.81 21.78 23.79
C GLY A 32 -3.42 21.64 23.18
N THR A 33 -2.48 20.95 23.86
CA THR A 33 -1.14 20.65 23.36
C THR A 33 -1.05 19.32 22.61
N ALA A 34 -2.03 18.42 22.78
CA ALA A 34 -2.02 17.12 22.14
C ALA A 34 -2.07 17.21 20.61
N TYR A 35 -2.86 18.16 20.08
CA TYR A 35 -2.95 18.41 18.65
C TYR A 35 -1.61 18.77 18.00
N GLU A 36 -0.84 19.67 18.64
CA GLU A 36 0.47 20.10 18.12
C GLU A 36 1.52 18.99 18.16
N ARG A 37 1.41 18.08 19.14
CA ARG A 37 2.34 16.95 19.27
C ARG A 37 2.05 15.81 18.30
N MET A 38 0.80 15.65 17.86
CA MET A 38 0.37 14.50 17.07
C MET A 38 0.43 14.73 15.57
N ARG A 39 0.25 15.97 15.12
CA ARG A 39 0.29 16.26 13.68
C ARG A 39 1.71 16.32 13.16
N THR A 40 1.90 15.91 11.91
CA THR A 40 3.14 16.15 11.19
C THR A 40 3.13 17.56 10.58
N THR A 41 4.28 18.21 10.60
CA THR A 41 4.50 19.55 10.05
C THR A 41 5.67 19.55 9.07
N PRO A 42 5.88 20.65 8.28
CA PRO A 42 7.04 20.71 7.39
C PRO A 42 8.40 20.59 8.09
N GLU A 43 8.49 20.93 9.37
CA GLU A 43 9.72 20.76 10.15
C GLU A 43 10.08 19.29 10.41
N ASP A 44 9.13 18.39 10.25
CA ASP A 44 9.33 16.94 10.41
C ASP A 44 9.83 16.24 9.12
N GLU A 45 10.17 17.00 8.08
CA GLU A 45 10.45 16.48 6.75
C GLU A 45 11.56 15.43 6.72
N GLU A 46 12.67 15.65 7.47
CA GLU A 46 13.78 14.69 7.53
C GLU A 46 13.34 13.35 8.13
N LEU A 47 12.55 13.39 9.17
CA LEU A 47 12.01 12.20 9.83
C LEU A 47 11.01 11.48 8.94
N LEU A 48 10.13 12.24 8.29
CA LEU A 48 9.17 11.70 7.33
C LEU A 48 9.86 11.10 6.11
N ALA A 49 10.96 11.68 5.63
CA ALA A 49 11.74 11.13 4.53
C ALA A 49 12.34 9.76 4.89
N ARG A 50 12.79 9.57 6.12
CA ARG A 50 13.25 8.27 6.60
C ARG A 50 12.10 7.25 6.64
N PHE A 51 10.96 7.63 7.18
CA PHE A 51 9.78 6.75 7.22
C PHE A 51 9.25 6.41 5.83
N TRP A 52 9.30 7.36 4.90
CA TRP A 52 8.99 7.12 3.50
C TRP A 52 9.88 6.04 2.89
N THR A 53 11.18 6.15 3.06
CA THR A 53 12.14 5.16 2.56
C THR A 53 11.88 3.78 3.16
N GLU A 54 11.68 3.70 4.46
CA GLU A 54 11.38 2.46 5.16
C GLU A 54 10.07 1.83 4.67
N ALA A 55 9.04 2.65 4.44
CA ALA A 55 7.75 2.19 3.93
C ALA A 55 7.86 1.66 2.48
N CYS A 56 8.57 2.38 1.61
CA CYS A 56 8.82 1.94 0.24
C CYS A 56 9.62 0.63 0.20
N ASP A 57 10.63 0.48 1.05
CA ASP A 57 11.41 -0.74 1.17
C ASP A 57 10.56 -1.93 1.64
N ALA A 58 9.62 -1.69 2.56
CA ALA A 58 8.69 -2.71 3.03
C ALA A 58 7.79 -3.23 1.89
N VAL A 59 7.26 -2.33 1.06
CA VAL A 59 6.46 -2.71 -0.12
C VAL A 59 7.32 -3.47 -1.13
N THR A 60 8.51 -2.98 -1.43
CA THR A 60 9.45 -3.64 -2.35
C THR A 60 9.74 -5.07 -1.91
N SER A 61 9.94 -5.29 -0.61
CA SER A 61 10.17 -6.62 -0.05
C SER A 61 8.99 -7.57 -0.25
N ILE A 62 7.75 -7.06 -0.12
CA ILE A 62 6.54 -7.86 -0.32
C ILE A 62 6.40 -8.32 -1.77
N VAL A 63 6.67 -7.43 -2.73
CA VAL A 63 6.49 -7.70 -4.17
C VAL A 63 7.75 -8.21 -4.86
N ARG A 64 8.83 -8.39 -4.14
CA ARG A 64 10.15 -8.76 -4.67
C ARG A 64 10.15 -9.91 -5.68
N PRO A 65 9.38 -11.00 -5.50
CA PRO A 65 9.35 -12.10 -6.48
C PRO A 65 8.87 -11.68 -7.87
N PHE A 66 8.17 -10.56 -7.99
CA PHE A 66 7.58 -10.06 -9.24
C PHE A 66 8.22 -8.76 -9.72
N LEU A 67 9.21 -8.24 -9.01
CA LEU A 67 9.80 -6.93 -9.26
C LEU A 67 10.64 -6.96 -10.55
N VAL A 68 10.34 -6.03 -11.47
CA VAL A 68 11.15 -5.73 -12.64
C VAL A 68 12.05 -4.52 -12.39
N SER A 69 11.46 -3.44 -11.91
CA SER A 69 12.20 -2.22 -11.58
C SER A 69 11.51 -1.45 -10.45
N VAL A 70 12.30 -0.67 -9.74
CA VAL A 70 11.84 0.21 -8.67
C VAL A 70 12.63 1.51 -8.70
N SER A 71 11.96 2.62 -8.45
CA SER A 71 12.56 3.93 -8.26
C SER A 71 11.92 4.60 -7.05
N ASP A 72 12.72 5.09 -6.10
CA ASP A 72 12.29 5.67 -4.83
C ASP A 72 12.92 7.04 -4.52
N GLY A 73 13.51 7.69 -5.51
CA GLY A 73 14.20 8.96 -5.33
C GLY A 73 13.29 10.09 -4.87
N SER A 74 12.29 10.45 -5.66
CA SER A 74 11.25 11.42 -5.30
C SER A 74 9.92 10.73 -5.07
N ASP A 75 9.30 10.20 -6.12
CA ASP A 75 8.11 9.36 -6.03
C ASP A 75 8.51 7.89 -6.05
N TYR A 76 7.63 7.04 -5.55
CA TYR A 76 7.84 5.60 -5.54
C TYR A 76 7.18 4.97 -6.76
N SER A 77 7.98 4.51 -7.71
CA SER A 77 7.52 3.86 -8.94
C SER A 77 7.92 2.40 -8.95
N LEU A 78 6.95 1.55 -9.25
CA LEU A 78 7.12 0.09 -9.36
C LEU A 78 6.74 -0.40 -10.74
N GLU A 79 7.51 -1.33 -11.25
CA GLU A 79 7.13 -2.20 -12.36
C GLU A 79 7.22 -3.66 -11.92
N LEU A 80 6.11 -4.37 -12.08
CA LEU A 80 5.98 -5.77 -11.73
C LEU A 80 5.67 -6.62 -12.96
N SER A 81 6.24 -7.81 -13.02
CA SER A 81 5.88 -8.84 -13.99
C SER A 81 5.10 -9.94 -13.27
N LEU A 82 3.81 -9.98 -13.52
CA LEU A 82 2.89 -10.93 -12.89
C LEU A 82 2.51 -12.05 -13.88
N PRO A 83 2.27 -13.27 -13.40
CA PRO A 83 1.86 -14.37 -14.26
C PRO A 83 0.60 -14.07 -15.08
N ALA A 84 0.46 -14.74 -16.25
CA ALA A 84 -0.67 -14.52 -17.16
C ALA A 84 -2.06 -14.70 -16.52
N ARG A 85 -2.15 -15.53 -15.47
CA ARG A 85 -3.39 -15.77 -14.73
C ARG A 85 -3.70 -14.69 -13.67
N TYR A 86 -2.85 -13.70 -13.51
CA TYR A 86 -3.14 -12.55 -12.67
C TYR A 86 -4.31 -11.75 -13.26
N ASP A 87 -5.19 -11.26 -12.40
CA ASP A 87 -6.32 -10.46 -12.82
C ASP A 87 -5.97 -8.98 -12.90
N THR A 88 -5.82 -8.45 -14.13
CA THR A 88 -5.50 -7.04 -14.37
C THR A 88 -6.59 -6.07 -13.90
N ALA A 89 -7.81 -6.54 -13.66
CA ALA A 89 -8.87 -5.74 -13.03
C ALA A 89 -8.51 -5.34 -11.58
N LEU A 90 -7.54 -6.02 -10.96
CA LEU A 90 -7.04 -5.70 -9.61
C LEU A 90 -5.99 -4.59 -9.58
N ASN A 91 -5.52 -4.08 -10.73
CA ASN A 91 -4.43 -3.10 -10.77
C ASN A 91 -4.73 -1.82 -9.98
N ALA A 92 -5.92 -1.24 -10.14
CA ALA A 92 -6.32 -0.04 -9.40
C ALA A 92 -6.40 -0.32 -7.88
N SER A 93 -6.97 -1.43 -7.49
CA SER A 93 -7.06 -1.86 -6.08
C SER A 93 -5.67 -2.12 -5.49
N LEU A 94 -4.76 -2.69 -6.26
CA LEU A 94 -3.37 -2.91 -5.84
C LEU A 94 -2.66 -1.59 -5.58
N GLN A 95 -2.77 -0.63 -6.48
CA GLN A 95 -2.19 0.70 -6.33
C GLN A 95 -2.74 1.43 -5.09
N ASP A 96 -4.05 1.42 -4.90
CA ASP A 96 -4.71 2.04 -3.75
C ASP A 96 -4.30 1.38 -2.43
N THR A 97 -4.17 0.06 -2.43
CA THR A 97 -3.74 -0.69 -1.25
C THR A 97 -2.27 -0.38 -0.90
N VAL A 98 -1.40 -0.28 -1.89
CA VAL A 98 0.01 0.11 -1.68
C VAL A 98 0.10 1.54 -1.15
N PHE A 99 -0.67 2.47 -1.70
CA PHE A 99 -0.75 3.84 -1.18
C PHE A 99 -1.15 3.85 0.31
N SER A 100 -2.22 3.18 0.65
CA SER A 100 -2.72 3.09 2.03
C SER A 100 -1.71 2.40 2.96
N LEU A 101 -1.02 1.37 2.48
CA LEU A 101 0.02 0.67 3.24
C LEU A 101 1.18 1.61 3.59
N ILE A 102 1.68 2.35 2.62
CA ILE A 102 2.76 3.33 2.84
C ILE A 102 2.33 4.40 3.84
N VAL A 103 1.13 4.97 3.68
CA VAL A 103 0.56 5.95 4.61
C VAL A 103 0.51 5.38 6.04
N ASN A 104 -0.02 4.19 6.22
CA ASN A 104 -0.18 3.59 7.55
C ASN A 104 1.16 3.19 8.19
N ILE A 105 2.15 2.77 7.42
CA ILE A 105 3.51 2.52 7.93
C ILE A 105 4.12 3.82 8.46
N ILE A 106 4.01 4.91 7.72
CA ILE A 106 4.54 6.22 8.12
C ILE A 106 3.82 6.71 9.38
N ILE A 107 2.49 6.63 9.44
CA ILE A 107 1.72 7.05 10.61
C ILE A 107 2.07 6.20 11.83
N SER A 108 2.19 4.89 11.68
CA SER A 108 2.62 4.00 12.76
C SER A 108 4.01 4.40 13.29
N SER A 109 4.95 4.66 12.40
CA SER A 109 6.30 5.10 12.77
C SER A 109 6.29 6.46 13.47
N TRP A 110 5.47 7.38 12.99
CA TRP A 110 5.28 8.69 13.60
C TRP A 110 4.68 8.58 15.02
N TYR A 111 3.62 7.80 15.18
CA TYR A 111 2.99 7.61 16.49
C TYR A 111 3.86 6.80 17.47
N GLY A 112 4.80 6.02 17.00
CA GLY A 112 5.82 5.42 17.83
C GLY A 112 6.65 6.45 18.61
N ILE A 113 6.71 7.69 18.09
CA ILE A 113 7.39 8.84 18.72
C ILE A 113 6.35 9.74 19.41
N ALA A 114 5.26 10.09 18.74
CA ALA A 114 4.32 11.12 19.16
C ALA A 114 3.21 10.62 20.08
N ASN A 115 2.74 9.38 19.88
CA ASN A 115 1.65 8.78 20.68
C ASN A 115 1.64 7.26 20.59
N LYS A 116 2.25 6.62 21.56
CA LYS A 116 2.36 5.15 21.59
C LYS A 116 1.03 4.40 21.69
N GLU A 117 -0.02 5.02 22.20
CA GLU A 117 -1.34 4.39 22.29
C GLU A 117 -1.96 4.19 20.90
N GLU A 118 -1.74 5.13 19.99
CA GLU A 118 -2.22 5.06 18.61
C GLU A 118 -1.31 4.20 17.70
N GLU A 119 -0.05 4.00 18.06
CA GLU A 119 0.90 3.20 17.27
C GLU A 119 0.38 1.81 16.96
N ALA A 120 -0.13 1.09 17.94
CA ALA A 120 -0.60 -0.28 17.80
C ALA A 120 -1.76 -0.40 16.78
N LYS A 121 -2.66 0.57 16.75
CA LYS A 121 -3.77 0.64 15.80
C LYS A 121 -3.27 0.73 14.36
N TYR A 122 -2.35 1.64 14.08
CA TYR A 122 -1.84 1.85 12.73
C TYR A 122 -0.86 0.75 12.31
N THR A 123 -0.13 0.15 13.23
CA THR A 123 0.66 -1.05 12.98
C THR A 123 -0.24 -2.21 12.55
N GLY A 124 -1.34 -2.43 13.24
CA GLY A 124 -2.33 -3.45 12.88
C GLY A 124 -2.96 -3.21 11.51
N MET A 125 -3.31 -1.97 11.18
CA MET A 125 -3.82 -1.59 9.86
C MET A 125 -2.78 -1.84 8.76
N ALA A 126 -1.52 -1.47 8.98
CA ALA A 126 -0.43 -1.71 8.04
C ALA A 126 -0.20 -3.21 7.80
N MET A 127 -0.23 -4.04 8.84
CA MET A 127 -0.11 -5.49 8.71
C MET A 127 -1.24 -6.10 7.87
N GLY A 128 -2.48 -5.65 8.07
CA GLY A 128 -3.64 -6.06 7.28
C GLY A 128 -3.51 -5.67 5.81
N LEU A 129 -3.05 -4.45 5.53
CA LEU A 129 -2.81 -3.97 4.17
C LEU A 129 -1.65 -4.69 3.49
N ALA A 130 -0.57 -4.99 4.21
CA ALA A 130 0.53 -5.79 3.69
C ALA A 130 0.07 -7.20 3.30
N ALA A 131 -0.78 -7.83 4.11
CA ALA A 131 -1.39 -9.12 3.79
C ALA A 131 -2.28 -9.02 2.54
N LYS A 132 -3.03 -7.93 2.38
CA LYS A 132 -3.86 -7.67 1.19
C LYS A 132 -3.02 -7.48 -0.07
N VAL A 133 -1.93 -6.74 -0.03
CA VAL A 133 -0.98 -6.60 -1.16
C VAL A 133 -0.46 -7.99 -1.56
N ARG A 134 0.02 -8.76 -0.60
CA ARG A 134 0.53 -10.10 -0.84
C ARG A 134 -0.52 -11.01 -1.49
N SER A 135 -1.72 -11.06 -0.93
CA SER A 135 -2.80 -11.88 -1.48
C SER A 135 -3.22 -11.43 -2.89
N THR A 136 -3.18 -10.14 -3.19
CA THR A 136 -3.53 -9.60 -4.50
C THR A 136 -2.51 -10.01 -5.57
N VAL A 137 -1.21 -9.86 -5.31
CA VAL A 137 -0.16 -10.22 -6.28
C VAL A 137 -0.06 -11.73 -6.49
N TYR A 138 -0.46 -12.53 -5.52
CA TYR A 138 -0.52 -13.99 -5.63
C TYR A 138 -1.86 -14.51 -6.14
N TYR A 139 -2.89 -13.67 -6.26
CA TYR A 139 -4.20 -14.09 -6.77
C TYR A 139 -4.10 -14.56 -8.23
N ARG A 140 -4.78 -15.66 -8.53
CA ARG A 140 -4.84 -16.23 -9.88
C ARG A 140 -6.29 -16.48 -10.25
N LYS A 141 -6.65 -16.07 -11.46
CA LYS A 141 -7.96 -16.42 -12.03
C LYS A 141 -8.13 -17.93 -12.08
N LYS A 142 -9.33 -18.41 -11.76
CA LYS A 142 -9.67 -19.81 -11.96
C LYS A 142 -9.61 -20.14 -13.46
N PRO A 143 -9.09 -21.30 -13.85
CA PRO A 143 -9.19 -21.78 -15.24
C PRO A 143 -10.66 -21.83 -15.68
N LYS A 144 -10.96 -21.29 -16.85
CA LYS A 144 -12.27 -21.53 -17.47
C LYS A 144 -12.28 -22.96 -17.98
N LEU A 145 -13.29 -23.75 -17.58
CA LEU A 145 -13.55 -25.02 -18.22
C LEU A 145 -13.99 -24.76 -19.67
N VAL A 146 -13.18 -25.18 -20.62
CA VAL A 146 -13.61 -25.23 -22.03
C VAL A 146 -14.57 -26.41 -22.12
N GLN A 147 -15.85 -26.12 -22.29
CA GLN A 147 -16.79 -27.15 -22.68
C GLN A 147 -16.41 -27.59 -24.10
N THR A 148 -15.85 -28.78 -24.21
CA THR A 148 -15.72 -29.45 -25.51
C THR A 148 -17.13 -29.78 -25.93
N GLN A 149 -17.65 -29.06 -26.92
CA GLN A 149 -18.87 -29.53 -27.62
C GLN A 149 -18.51 -30.85 -28.30
N SER A 150 -19.00 -31.94 -27.75
CA SER A 150 -19.03 -33.18 -28.48
C SER A 150 -20.00 -32.97 -29.65
N ASN A 151 -19.45 -32.81 -30.84
CA ASN A 151 -20.21 -32.95 -32.05
C ASN A 151 -20.59 -34.43 -32.18
N ASP A 152 -21.71 -34.81 -31.57
CA ASP A 152 -22.41 -36.02 -31.96
C ASP A 152 -23.01 -35.78 -33.35
N THR A 153 -22.21 -36.08 -34.35
CA THR A 153 -22.72 -36.27 -35.70
C THR A 153 -23.50 -37.59 -35.68
N GLN A 154 -24.79 -37.52 -35.40
CA GLN A 154 -25.69 -38.61 -35.75
C GLN A 154 -25.74 -38.68 -37.27
N GLN A 155 -25.00 -39.62 -37.84
CA GLN A 155 -25.28 -40.17 -39.14
C GLN A 155 -26.40 -41.18 -38.96
N SER A 156 -27.57 -40.81 -39.41
CA SER A 156 -28.64 -41.77 -39.74
C SER A 156 -28.50 -42.27 -41.16
#